data_ba4c10a5145786706b8e585b0cf9af9d
#
_entry.id   ba4c10a5145786706b8e585b0cf9af9d
#
_cell.length_a   1.000
_cell.length_b   1.000
_cell.length_c   1.000
_cell.angle_alpha   90.00
_cell.angle_beta   90.00
_cell.angle_gamma   90.00
#
_symmetry.space_group_name_H-M   'P 1'
#
loop_
_entity.id
_entity.type
_entity.pdbx_description
1 polymer ?
#
loop_
_entity_poly.entity_id
_entity_poly.type
_entity_poly.pdbx_seq_one_letter_code
_entity_poly.pdbx_strand_id
1 'polypeptide(L)'
;DRSRGLGDVYKRQAMDAAKTSELRRKCFKAGIKLVVVKNSLLHKALMSMEGVDFSPLFDSLKGTTSVMFSEVANAPAKLLKEYKEEIPALKAAYAEEGFYVGANQLDALCNIKSKNEVIADIIALLQSPAKNVISALQSGGNTIHGVLKTLGERAE
;
A
#
# COMPACT_ATOMS: atom_id res chain seq x y z
N ASP A 1 14.13 14.66 -4.93
CA ASP A 1 12.90 14.21 -4.31
C ASP A 1 11.92 13.61 -5.36
N ARG A 2 12.42 12.61 -6.12
CA ARG A 2 11.73 12.07 -7.31
C ARG A 2 10.98 10.75 -7.08
N SER A 3 10.91 10.27 -5.86
CA SER A 3 10.27 8.98 -5.54
C SER A 3 8.92 9.10 -4.84
N ARG A 4 8.31 10.29 -4.84
CA ARG A 4 6.93 10.43 -4.37
C ARG A 4 6.00 9.92 -5.46
N GLY A 5 5.40 8.76 -5.22
CA GLY A 5 4.39 8.20 -6.10
C GLY A 5 3.35 9.27 -6.44
N LEU A 6 3.13 9.51 -7.73
CA LEU A 6 2.02 10.34 -8.19
C LEU A 6 0.75 9.65 -7.72
N GLY A 7 0.05 10.34 -6.84
CA GLY A 7 -1.13 9.80 -6.22
C GLY A 7 -2.29 9.55 -7.15
N ASP A 8 -3.18 8.84 -6.61
CA ASP A 8 -4.42 8.38 -7.22
C ASP A 8 -5.33 9.53 -7.65
N VAL A 9 -5.85 9.45 -8.84
CA VAL A 9 -6.74 10.43 -9.45
C VAL A 9 -8.20 10.02 -9.26
N TYR A 10 -9.00 10.85 -8.58
CA TYR A 10 -10.37 10.50 -8.17
C TYR A 10 -11.47 11.34 -8.82
N LYS A 11 -12.61 10.69 -9.02
CA LYS A 11 -13.84 11.33 -9.49
C LYS A 11 -14.59 11.94 -8.30
N ARG A 12 -14.62 13.27 -8.20
CA ARG A 12 -15.24 14.02 -7.12
C ARG A 12 -16.65 14.54 -7.47
N GLN A 13 -17.31 14.03 -8.50
CA GLN A 13 -18.67 14.45 -8.82
C GLN A 13 -19.64 14.02 -7.73
N ALA A 14 -20.35 14.98 -7.14
CA ALA A 14 -21.44 14.82 -6.17
C ALA A 14 -21.07 14.42 -4.72
N MET A 15 -19.87 14.75 -4.23
CA MET A 15 -19.63 14.66 -2.78
C MET A 15 -20.11 15.91 -2.06
N ASP A 16 -20.89 15.73 -0.98
CA ASP A 16 -21.26 16.81 -0.07
C ASP A 16 -20.03 17.43 0.62
N ALA A 17 -20.16 18.72 1.01
CA ALA A 17 -19.07 19.43 1.69
C ALA A 17 -18.61 18.74 2.97
N ALA A 18 -19.54 18.14 3.73
CA ALA A 18 -19.27 17.39 4.95
C ALA A 18 -18.39 16.15 4.66
N LYS A 19 -18.77 15.34 3.68
CA LYS A 19 -18.02 14.16 3.24
C LYS A 19 -16.65 14.51 2.70
N THR A 20 -16.56 15.60 1.94
CA THR A 20 -15.27 16.11 1.45
C THR A 20 -14.34 16.52 2.60
N SER A 21 -14.88 17.19 3.62
CA SER A 21 -14.13 17.59 4.81
C SER A 21 -13.65 16.38 5.61
N GLU A 22 -14.49 15.36 5.75
CA GLU A 22 -14.14 14.10 6.41
C GLU A 22 -13.02 13.38 5.67
N LEU A 23 -13.13 13.25 4.35
CA LEU A 23 -12.10 12.65 3.50
C LEU A 23 -10.76 13.39 3.66
N ARG A 24 -10.77 14.72 3.63
CA ARG A 24 -9.55 15.51 3.85
C ARG A 24 -8.92 15.28 5.22
N ARG A 25 -9.74 15.16 6.27
CA ARG A 25 -9.24 14.85 7.61
C ARG A 25 -8.62 13.46 7.70
N LYS A 26 -9.25 12.46 7.07
CA LYS A 26 -8.71 11.09 6.98
C LYS A 26 -7.39 11.07 6.19
N CYS A 27 -7.34 11.74 5.04
CA CYS A 27 -6.10 11.89 4.25
C CYS A 27 -4.99 12.55 5.07
N PHE A 28 -5.30 13.62 5.78
CA PHE A 28 -4.33 14.32 6.63
C PHE A 28 -3.76 13.41 7.74
N LYS A 29 -4.63 12.65 8.42
CA LYS A 29 -4.21 11.67 9.45
C LYS A 29 -3.33 10.55 8.87
N ALA A 30 -3.57 10.15 7.64
CA ALA A 30 -2.78 9.14 6.93
C ALA A 30 -1.50 9.69 6.27
N GLY A 31 -1.21 10.98 6.42
CA GLY A 31 -0.06 11.62 5.77
C GLY A 31 -0.21 11.79 4.25
N ILE A 32 -1.44 11.75 3.74
CA ILE A 32 -1.76 11.86 2.31
C ILE A 32 -2.13 13.30 1.98
N LYS A 33 -1.45 13.90 1.01
CA LYS A 33 -1.76 15.23 0.51
C LYS A 33 -2.81 15.15 -0.59
N LEU A 34 -4.02 15.66 -0.33
CA LEU A 34 -5.11 15.73 -1.30
C LEU A 34 -5.15 17.10 -1.97
N VAL A 35 -5.03 17.14 -3.29
CA VAL A 35 -5.07 18.36 -4.10
C VAL A 35 -6.10 18.21 -5.21
N VAL A 36 -6.97 19.20 -5.38
CA VAL A 36 -7.93 19.27 -6.48
C VAL A 36 -7.31 20.08 -7.61
N VAL A 37 -7.22 19.50 -8.79
CA VAL A 37 -6.54 20.10 -9.94
C VAL A 37 -7.45 20.06 -11.16
N LYS A 38 -7.35 21.07 -12.03
CA LYS A 38 -7.96 21.03 -13.37
C LYS A 38 -7.23 20.00 -14.24
N ASN A 39 -7.99 19.19 -14.98
CA ASN A 39 -7.43 18.16 -15.86
C ASN A 39 -6.43 18.72 -16.88
N SER A 40 -6.71 19.90 -17.44
CA SER A 40 -5.80 20.55 -18.40
C SER A 40 -4.46 20.95 -17.79
N LEU A 41 -4.46 21.39 -16.53
CA LEU A 41 -3.22 21.72 -15.81
C LEU A 41 -2.46 20.45 -15.44
N LEU A 42 -3.17 19.43 -14.99
CA LEU A 42 -2.58 18.13 -14.69
C LEU A 42 -1.94 17.51 -15.92
N HIS A 43 -2.65 17.54 -17.07
CA HIS A 43 -2.12 17.05 -18.34
C HIS A 43 -0.82 17.77 -18.73
N LYS A 44 -0.81 19.12 -18.67
CA LYS A 44 0.41 19.89 -18.96
C LYS A 44 1.55 19.59 -18.00
N ALA A 45 1.25 19.44 -16.70
CA ALA A 45 2.24 19.12 -15.70
C ALA A 45 2.85 17.72 -15.94
N LEU A 46 2.03 16.74 -16.29
CA LEU A 46 2.50 15.38 -16.60
C LEU A 46 3.34 15.36 -17.90
N MET A 47 2.97 16.14 -18.91
CA MET A 47 3.78 16.27 -20.14
C MET A 47 5.11 16.98 -19.90
N SER A 48 5.21 17.85 -18.89
CA SER A 48 6.46 18.54 -18.52
C SER A 48 7.43 17.65 -17.74
N MET A 49 6.98 16.47 -17.29
CA MET A 49 7.84 15.52 -16.57
C MET A 49 8.58 14.66 -17.58
N GLU A 50 9.87 14.90 -17.70
CA GLU A 50 10.76 14.10 -18.54
C GLU A 50 11.07 12.77 -17.87
N GLY A 51 10.97 11.67 -18.62
CA GLY A 51 11.41 10.35 -18.19
C GLY A 51 10.31 9.31 -17.93
N VAL A 52 9.03 9.68 -17.92
CA VAL A 52 7.92 8.75 -17.76
C VAL A 52 6.79 9.08 -18.73
N ASP A 53 6.32 8.06 -19.46
CA ASP A 53 5.20 8.19 -20.39
C ASP A 53 3.87 8.06 -19.65
N PHE A 54 3.18 9.16 -19.42
CA PHE A 54 1.87 9.19 -18.75
C PHE A 54 0.68 9.03 -19.70
N SER A 55 0.92 8.64 -20.95
CA SER A 55 -0.13 8.48 -21.98
C SER A 55 -1.33 7.65 -21.50
N PRO A 56 -1.16 6.52 -20.81
CA PRO A 56 -2.29 5.71 -20.33
C PRO A 56 -3.18 6.42 -19.31
N LEU A 57 -2.66 7.45 -18.63
CA LEU A 57 -3.42 8.20 -17.63
C LEU A 57 -4.34 9.26 -18.25
N PHE A 58 -4.03 9.76 -19.44
CA PHE A 58 -4.76 10.85 -20.06
C PHE A 58 -6.21 10.48 -20.38
N ASP A 59 -6.46 9.25 -20.78
CA ASP A 59 -7.82 8.76 -21.06
C ASP A 59 -8.71 8.75 -19.81
N SER A 60 -8.11 8.60 -18.65
CA SER A 60 -8.80 8.58 -17.34
C SER A 60 -9.08 9.98 -16.80
N LEU A 61 -8.51 11.04 -17.37
CA LEU A 61 -8.65 12.42 -16.92
C LEU A 61 -9.97 13.07 -17.39
N LYS A 62 -11.10 12.40 -17.23
CA LYS A 62 -12.43 12.92 -17.61
C LYS A 62 -13.21 13.37 -16.36
N GLY A 63 -13.79 14.57 -16.39
CA GLY A 63 -14.57 15.14 -15.28
C GLY A 63 -13.68 15.73 -14.16
N THR A 64 -14.27 15.98 -13.00
CA THR A 64 -13.54 16.55 -11.84
C THR A 64 -12.52 15.55 -11.31
N THR A 65 -11.31 16.01 -11.08
CA THR A 65 -10.18 15.17 -10.70
C THR A 65 -9.51 15.72 -9.44
N SER A 66 -9.24 14.84 -8.49
CA SER A 66 -8.42 15.12 -7.32
C SER A 66 -7.22 14.20 -7.33
N VAL A 67 -6.07 14.71 -6.95
CA VAL A 67 -4.82 13.94 -6.90
C VAL A 67 -4.44 13.76 -5.45
N MET A 68 -4.11 12.54 -5.08
CA MET A 68 -3.55 12.19 -3.78
C MET A 68 -2.06 11.90 -3.92
N PHE A 69 -1.25 12.53 -3.10
CA PHE A 69 0.19 12.28 -3.01
C PHE A 69 0.49 11.60 -1.69
N SER A 70 1.20 10.49 -1.76
CA SER A 70 1.61 9.71 -0.59
C SER A 70 3.03 9.19 -0.77
N GLU A 71 3.74 9.04 0.32
CA GLU A 71 5.07 8.39 0.34
C GLU A 71 4.95 6.87 0.23
N VAL A 72 3.83 6.31 0.71
CA VAL A 72 3.55 4.89 0.70
C VAL A 72 2.50 4.59 -0.37
N ALA A 73 2.83 3.74 -1.33
CA ALA A 73 2.00 3.45 -2.50
C ALA A 73 0.62 2.88 -2.14
N ASN A 74 0.51 2.07 -1.07
CA ASN A 74 -0.72 1.41 -0.68
C ASN A 74 -1.64 2.25 0.24
N ALA A 75 -1.13 3.33 0.84
CA ALA A 75 -1.89 4.13 1.81
C ALA A 75 -3.17 4.76 1.22
N PRO A 76 -3.15 5.44 0.05
CA PRO A 76 -4.36 5.98 -0.54
C PRO A 76 -5.36 4.90 -0.96
N ALA A 77 -4.90 3.77 -1.47
CA ALA A 77 -5.76 2.66 -1.87
C ALA A 77 -6.49 2.03 -0.68
N LYS A 78 -5.80 1.81 0.44
CA LYS A 78 -6.40 1.32 1.69
C LYS A 78 -7.46 2.29 2.22
N LEU A 79 -7.15 3.59 2.22
CA LEU A 79 -8.09 4.62 2.66
C LEU A 79 -9.36 4.63 1.82
N LEU A 80 -9.26 4.47 0.51
CA LEU A 80 -10.43 4.39 -0.37
C LEU A 80 -11.24 3.12 -0.17
N LYS A 81 -10.56 1.98 0.02
CA LYS A 81 -11.23 0.72 0.32
C LYS A 81 -12.02 0.79 1.64
N GLU A 82 -11.49 1.50 2.63
CA GLU A 82 -12.16 1.78 3.90
C GLU A 82 -13.38 2.69 3.71
N TYR A 83 -13.33 3.58 2.73
CA TYR A 83 -14.36 4.58 2.45
C TYR A 83 -15.56 4.00 1.68
N LYS A 84 -15.84 2.76 1.67
CA LYS A 84 -16.97 1.93 1.15
C LYS A 84 -18.07 2.61 0.31
N GLU A 85 -17.98 3.88 0.00
CA GLU A 85 -18.93 4.62 -0.83
C GLU A 85 -18.45 4.58 -2.30
N GLU A 86 -19.40 4.63 -3.24
CA GLU A 86 -19.10 4.63 -4.68
C GLU A 86 -18.28 5.85 -5.12
N ILE A 87 -18.26 6.90 -4.31
CA ILE A 87 -17.56 8.14 -4.56
C ILE A 87 -16.72 8.50 -3.33
N PRO A 88 -15.42 8.68 -3.42
CA PRO A 88 -14.57 8.83 -4.61
C PRO A 88 -14.18 7.49 -5.27
N ALA A 89 -14.26 7.42 -6.60
CA ALA A 89 -13.82 6.26 -7.38
C ALA A 89 -12.40 6.47 -7.92
N LEU A 90 -11.56 5.44 -7.84
CA LEU A 90 -10.25 5.43 -8.43
C LEU A 90 -10.35 5.55 -9.96
N LYS A 91 -9.71 6.54 -10.56
CA LYS A 91 -9.58 6.66 -12.02
C LYS A 91 -8.30 6.02 -12.51
N ALA A 92 -7.19 6.40 -11.91
CA ALA A 92 -5.88 5.88 -12.22
C ALA A 92 -4.92 6.14 -11.07
N ALA A 93 -3.89 5.33 -10.96
CA ALA A 93 -2.81 5.49 -10.02
C ALA A 93 -1.46 5.25 -10.70
N TYR A 94 -0.45 5.91 -10.19
CA TYR A 94 0.94 5.67 -10.55
C TYR A 94 1.73 5.34 -9.29
N ALA A 95 2.26 4.14 -9.23
CA ALA A 95 3.05 3.68 -8.08
C ALA A 95 4.18 2.77 -8.56
N GLU A 96 5.38 2.98 -8.04
CA GLU A 96 6.57 2.14 -8.30
C GLU A 96 6.81 1.88 -9.80
N GLU A 97 6.74 2.93 -10.61
CA GLU A 97 6.91 2.89 -12.08
C GLU A 97 5.80 2.13 -12.84
N GLY A 98 4.74 1.70 -12.14
CA GLY A 98 3.57 1.05 -12.71
C GLY A 98 2.36 1.96 -12.84
N PHE A 99 1.60 1.79 -13.92
CA PHE A 99 0.33 2.45 -14.15
C PHE A 99 -0.84 1.51 -13.83
N TYR A 100 -1.73 1.98 -12.99
CA TYR A 100 -2.94 1.25 -12.59
C TYR A 100 -4.15 2.07 -13.03
N VAL A 101 -4.87 1.62 -14.04
CA VAL A 101 -6.02 2.34 -14.61
C VAL A 101 -7.29 1.59 -14.28
N GLY A 102 -8.26 2.30 -13.68
CA GLY A 102 -9.59 1.80 -13.35
C GLY A 102 -9.75 1.33 -11.91
N ALA A 103 -11.01 1.28 -11.48
CA ALA A 103 -11.39 0.89 -10.13
C ALA A 103 -11.03 -0.57 -9.79
N ASN A 104 -10.94 -1.43 -10.81
CA ASN A 104 -10.59 -2.85 -10.64
C ASN A 104 -9.16 -3.07 -10.12
N GLN A 105 -8.28 -2.09 -10.31
CA GLN A 105 -6.89 -2.15 -9.86
C GLN A 105 -6.71 -1.74 -8.39
N LEU A 106 -7.79 -1.34 -7.72
CA LEU A 106 -7.74 -0.91 -6.31
C LEU A 106 -7.20 -2.03 -5.41
N ASP A 107 -7.63 -3.26 -5.61
CA ASP A 107 -7.16 -4.41 -4.83
C ASP A 107 -5.68 -4.71 -5.10
N ALA A 108 -5.24 -4.59 -6.33
CA ALA A 108 -3.82 -4.70 -6.67
C ALA A 108 -2.98 -3.63 -5.95
N LEU A 109 -3.44 -2.37 -5.96
CA LEU A 109 -2.80 -1.26 -5.25
C LEU A 109 -2.76 -1.46 -3.73
N CYS A 110 -3.82 -2.02 -3.14
CA CYS A 110 -3.84 -2.34 -1.71
C CYS A 110 -2.80 -3.40 -1.33
N ASN A 111 -2.50 -4.30 -2.25
CA ASN A 111 -1.55 -5.41 -2.05
C ASN A 111 -0.10 -5.04 -2.37
N ILE A 112 0.15 -3.87 -2.95
CA ILE A 112 1.50 -3.37 -3.17
C ILE A 112 2.16 -3.14 -1.82
N LYS A 113 3.26 -3.83 -1.58
CA LYS A 113 4.07 -3.64 -0.38
C LYS A 113 5.05 -2.50 -0.60
N SER A 114 5.23 -1.66 0.41
CA SER A 114 6.26 -0.63 0.35
C SER A 114 7.66 -1.28 0.31
N LYS A 115 8.64 -0.56 -0.21
CA LYS A 115 10.04 -1.04 -0.28
C LYS A 115 10.53 -1.56 1.07
N ASN A 116 10.21 -0.86 2.15
CA ASN A 116 10.59 -1.25 3.50
C ASN A 116 9.87 -2.53 3.97
N GLU A 117 8.60 -2.71 3.61
CA GLU A 117 7.84 -3.93 3.90
C GLU A 117 8.40 -5.13 3.14
N VAL A 118 8.78 -4.96 1.87
CA VAL A 118 9.43 -6.02 1.08
C VAL A 118 10.78 -6.42 1.69
N ILE A 119 11.59 -5.46 2.11
CA ILE A 119 12.87 -5.71 2.79
C ILE A 119 12.63 -6.45 4.11
N ALA A 120 11.64 -6.04 4.90
CA ALA A 120 11.28 -6.71 6.14
C ALA A 120 10.84 -8.16 5.92
N ASP A 121 10.05 -8.42 4.88
CA ASP A 121 9.63 -9.78 4.49
C ASP A 121 10.82 -10.65 4.09
N ILE A 122 11.77 -10.10 3.31
CA ILE A 122 13.00 -10.82 2.92
C ILE A 122 13.82 -11.17 4.16
N ILE A 123 13.98 -10.23 5.09
CA ILE A 123 14.70 -10.47 6.35
C ILE A 123 13.96 -11.55 7.17
N ALA A 124 12.65 -11.51 7.25
CA ALA A 124 11.85 -12.50 7.95
C ALA A 124 11.99 -13.91 7.32
N LEU A 125 12.00 -13.99 5.97
CA LEU A 125 12.23 -15.25 5.24
C LEU A 125 13.62 -15.81 5.49
N LEU A 126 14.66 -14.97 5.56
CA LEU A 126 16.02 -15.38 5.84
C LEU A 126 16.20 -15.83 7.30
N GLN A 127 15.47 -15.23 8.24
CA GLN A 127 15.50 -15.61 9.65
C GLN A 127 14.63 -16.83 9.97
N SER A 128 13.59 -17.09 9.18
CA SER A 128 12.66 -18.20 9.41
C SER A 128 13.33 -19.57 9.47
N PRO A 129 14.21 -19.95 8.54
CA PRO A 129 14.94 -21.22 8.62
C PRO A 129 15.79 -21.34 9.89
N ALA A 130 16.47 -20.26 10.29
CA ALA A 130 17.28 -20.25 11.51
C ALA A 130 16.43 -20.43 12.77
N LYS A 131 15.29 -19.74 12.87
CA LYS A 131 14.33 -19.91 13.97
C LYS A 131 13.77 -21.33 14.03
N ASN A 132 13.43 -21.90 12.90
CA ASN A 132 12.91 -23.27 12.81
C ASN A 132 13.95 -24.29 13.23
N VAL A 133 15.20 -24.12 12.85
CA VAL A 133 16.32 -25.00 13.28
C VAL A 133 16.56 -24.88 14.78
N ILE A 134 16.60 -23.66 15.32
CA ILE A 134 16.75 -23.44 16.78
C ILE A 134 15.59 -24.06 17.55
N SER A 135 14.35 -23.89 17.09
CA SER A 135 13.15 -24.48 17.69
C SER A 135 13.20 -26.01 17.67
N ALA A 136 13.63 -26.61 16.57
CA ALA A 136 13.80 -28.03 16.43
C ALA A 136 14.88 -28.60 17.38
N LEU A 137 16.01 -27.88 17.51
CA LEU A 137 17.09 -28.26 18.45
C LEU A 137 16.64 -28.15 19.90
N GLN A 138 15.91 -27.09 20.27
CA GLN A 138 15.35 -26.94 21.62
C GLN A 138 14.30 -28.01 21.93
N SER A 139 13.44 -28.32 20.97
CA SER A 139 12.45 -29.39 21.11
C SER A 139 13.10 -30.75 21.32
N GLY A 140 14.13 -31.05 20.52
CA GLY A 140 14.92 -32.28 20.69
C GLY A 140 15.60 -32.36 22.05
N GLY A 141 16.22 -31.26 22.49
CA GLY A 141 16.83 -31.17 23.82
C GLY A 141 15.85 -31.39 24.97
N ASN A 142 14.68 -30.79 24.90
CA ASN A 142 13.63 -30.94 25.89
C ASN A 142 13.07 -32.38 25.93
N THR A 143 12.94 -33.04 24.79
CA THR A 143 12.47 -34.41 24.67
C THR A 143 13.48 -35.38 25.32
N ILE A 144 14.78 -35.19 25.03
CA ILE A 144 15.87 -36.01 25.63
C ILE A 144 15.93 -35.78 27.13
N HIS A 145 15.82 -34.57 27.60
CA HIS A 145 15.81 -34.24 29.03
C HIS A 145 14.61 -34.88 29.76
N GLY A 146 13.44 -34.85 29.15
CA GLY A 146 12.23 -35.50 29.64
C GLY A 146 12.40 -37.01 29.76
N VAL A 147 12.97 -37.67 28.75
CA VAL A 147 13.24 -39.12 28.76
C VAL A 147 14.28 -39.48 29.82
N LEU A 148 15.34 -38.74 29.97
CA LEU A 148 16.36 -38.95 31.02
C LEU A 148 15.77 -38.81 32.42
N LYS A 149 14.90 -37.85 32.65
CA LYS A 149 14.21 -37.65 33.93
C LYS A 149 13.32 -38.86 34.28
N THR A 150 12.50 -39.32 33.33
CA THR A 150 11.64 -40.49 33.55
C THR A 150 12.40 -41.79 33.73
N LEU A 151 13.57 -41.93 33.11
CA LEU A 151 14.47 -43.08 33.35
C LEU A 151 15.12 -43.03 34.73
N GLY A 152 15.49 -41.82 35.19
CA GLY A 152 16.02 -41.62 36.54
C GLY A 152 15.01 -41.97 37.62
N GLU A 153 13.75 -41.57 37.48
CA GLU A 153 12.66 -41.86 38.41
C GLU A 153 12.24 -43.36 38.42
N ARG A 154 12.57 -44.14 37.39
CA ARG A 154 12.33 -45.59 37.36
C ARG A 154 13.49 -46.44 37.92
N ALA A 155 14.63 -45.84 38.15
CA ALA A 155 15.81 -46.51 38.65
C ALA A 155 15.93 -46.48 40.19
N GLU A 156 15.03 -45.79 40.88
CA GLU A 156 14.79 -45.87 42.32
C GLU A 156 13.59 -46.81 42.60
#